data_ab33092710f7fbc7993565b5651aa6f5
#
_entry.id   ab33092710f7fbc7993565b5651aa6f5
#
_cell.length_a   1.000
_cell.length_b   1.000
_cell.length_c   1.000
_cell.angle_alpha   90.00
_cell.angle_beta   90.00
_cell.angle_gamma   90.00
#
_symmetry.space_group_name_H-M   'P 1'
#
loop_
_entity.id
_entity.type
_entity.pdbx_description
1 polymer ?
#
loop_
_entity_poly.entity_id
_entity_poly.type
_entity_poly.pdbx_seq_one_letter_code
_entity_poly.pdbx_strand_id
1 'polypeptide(L)'
;GLHAGHIRYLQAAAAINPALPLVVAVAPDSYILSKGRAVGWSQKERAIAVQGIARVTSTIQHTTDSVAALFREHRVTLFVKGMDWWGKLPADVVEACRANGAAIVFVQTPGRHTSEAKG
;
A
#
# COMPACT_ATOMS: atom_id res chain seq x y z
N GLY A 1 -2.70 -12.37 -5.44
CA GLY A 1 -1.64 -12.75 -4.55
C GLY A 1 -0.40 -11.89 -4.71
N LEU A 2 0.56 -12.17 -3.87
CA LEU A 2 1.82 -11.45 -3.89
C LEU A 2 2.67 -11.95 -5.05
N HIS A 3 3.27 -11.01 -5.80
CA HIS A 3 4.13 -11.37 -6.92
C HIS A 3 5.29 -10.36 -7.02
N ALA A 4 6.18 -10.61 -7.99
CA ALA A 4 7.39 -9.81 -8.14
C ALA A 4 7.12 -8.31 -8.28
N GLY A 5 6.01 -7.94 -8.93
CA GLY A 5 5.63 -6.54 -9.05
C GLY A 5 5.37 -5.88 -7.71
N HIS A 6 4.73 -6.60 -6.79
CA HIS A 6 4.50 -6.10 -5.44
C HIS A 6 5.82 -5.93 -4.69
N ILE A 7 6.74 -6.89 -4.85
CA ILE A 7 8.04 -6.82 -4.18
C ILE A 7 8.82 -5.62 -4.67
N ARG A 8 8.85 -5.41 -5.99
CA ARG A 8 9.55 -4.25 -6.58
C ARG A 8 8.94 -2.94 -6.13
N TYR A 9 7.61 -2.89 -6.04
CA TYR A 9 6.91 -1.71 -5.55
C TYR A 9 7.34 -1.37 -4.12
N LEU A 10 7.35 -2.38 -3.24
CA LEU A 10 7.73 -2.15 -1.84
C LEU A 10 9.20 -1.77 -1.72
N GLN A 11 10.07 -2.37 -2.52
CA GLN A 11 11.48 -2.01 -2.53
C GLN A 11 11.68 -0.57 -3.02
N ALA A 12 10.94 -0.16 -4.05
CA ALA A 12 10.99 1.20 -4.54
C ALA A 12 10.49 2.19 -3.49
N ALA A 13 9.42 1.83 -2.78
CA ALA A 13 8.90 2.67 -1.70
C ALA A 13 9.95 2.85 -0.59
N ALA A 14 10.62 1.77 -0.20
CA ALA A 14 11.66 1.83 0.82
C ALA A 14 12.85 2.69 0.38
N ALA A 15 13.13 2.70 -0.91
CA ALA A 15 14.28 3.43 -1.45
C ALA A 15 14.08 4.95 -1.52
N ILE A 16 12.83 5.43 -1.42
CA ILE A 16 12.56 6.87 -1.45
C ILE A 16 13.30 7.58 -0.32
N ASN A 17 13.24 6.99 0.88
CA ASN A 17 14.01 7.49 2.00
C ASN A 17 14.43 6.30 2.86
N PRO A 18 15.64 5.76 2.62
CA PRO A 18 16.10 4.55 3.33
C PRO A 18 16.22 4.71 4.84
N ALA A 19 16.28 5.94 5.34
CA ALA A 19 16.36 6.19 6.77
C ALA A 19 15.03 6.00 7.49
N LEU A 20 13.91 5.98 6.74
CA LEU A 20 12.60 5.80 7.33
C LEU A 20 12.21 4.33 7.33
N PRO A 21 11.52 3.88 8.38
CA PRO A 21 10.96 2.53 8.36
C PRO A 21 9.85 2.44 7.30
N LEU A 22 9.74 1.30 6.66
CA LEU A 22 8.65 1.02 5.74
C LEU A 22 7.59 0.20 6.46
N VAL A 23 6.42 0.79 6.61
CA VAL A 23 5.27 0.14 7.23
C VAL A 23 4.23 -0.07 6.14
N VAL A 24 3.76 -1.30 6.02
CA VAL A 24 2.81 -1.67 4.97
C VAL A 24 1.46 -1.95 5.60
N ALA A 25 0.45 -1.22 5.17
CA ALA A 25 -0.92 -1.47 5.60
C ALA A 25 -1.54 -2.53 4.68
N VAL A 26 -2.01 -3.62 5.28
CA VAL A 26 -2.59 -4.74 4.55
C VAL A 26 -4.10 -4.61 4.60
N ALA A 27 -4.73 -4.57 3.43
CA ALA A 27 -6.17 -4.37 3.30
C ALA A 27 -6.97 -5.51 3.93
N PRO A 28 -8.12 -5.22 4.53
CA PRO A 28 -8.98 -6.29 5.06
C PRO A 28 -9.61 -7.10 3.93
N ASP A 29 -10.00 -8.32 4.25
CA ASP A 29 -10.62 -9.21 3.27
C ASP A 29 -11.91 -8.61 2.71
N SER A 30 -12.66 -7.89 3.54
CA SER A 30 -13.88 -7.21 3.11
C SER A 30 -13.61 -6.23 1.98
N TYR A 31 -12.48 -5.54 2.02
CA TYR A 31 -12.13 -4.60 0.96
C TYR A 31 -11.87 -5.33 -0.35
N ILE A 32 -11.16 -6.46 -0.30
CA ILE A 32 -10.86 -7.25 -1.50
C ILE A 32 -12.16 -7.77 -2.09
N LEU A 33 -13.06 -8.27 -1.26
CA LEU A 33 -14.36 -8.77 -1.71
C LEU A 33 -15.21 -7.65 -2.31
N SER A 34 -15.14 -6.44 -1.75
CA SER A 34 -15.88 -5.29 -2.27
C SER A 34 -15.43 -4.89 -3.66
N LYS A 35 -14.20 -5.27 -4.06
CA LYS A 35 -13.68 -5.03 -5.40
C LYS A 35 -14.05 -6.16 -6.36
N GLY A 36 -14.88 -7.10 -5.95
CA GLY A 36 -15.29 -8.21 -6.81
C GLY A 36 -14.20 -9.25 -7.00
N ARG A 37 -13.23 -9.31 -6.11
CA ARG A 37 -12.11 -10.25 -6.21
C ARG A 37 -12.27 -11.36 -5.18
N ALA A 38 -11.73 -12.52 -5.50
CA ALA A 38 -11.69 -13.62 -4.55
C ALA A 38 -10.53 -13.40 -3.58
N VAL A 39 -10.71 -13.84 -2.34
CA VAL A 39 -9.65 -13.78 -1.34
C VAL A 39 -8.92 -15.13 -1.38
N GLY A 40 -7.75 -15.15 -1.99
CA GLY A 40 -6.91 -16.34 -2.02
C GLY A 40 -6.20 -16.56 -0.69
N TRP A 41 -5.60 -15.50 -0.16
CA TRP A 41 -4.95 -15.51 1.14
C TRP A 41 -5.69 -14.56 2.06
N SER A 42 -5.88 -14.95 3.31
CA SER A 42 -6.49 -14.09 4.32
C SER A 42 -5.60 -12.86 4.58
N GLN A 43 -6.17 -11.86 5.21
CA GLN A 43 -5.41 -10.66 5.60
C GLN A 43 -4.18 -11.04 6.41
N LYS A 44 -4.34 -11.97 7.36
CA LYS A 44 -3.22 -12.39 8.20
C LYS A 44 -2.13 -13.07 7.38
N GLU A 45 -2.52 -13.93 6.46
CA GLU A 45 -1.55 -14.62 5.59
C GLU A 45 -0.82 -13.64 4.68
N ARG A 46 -1.55 -12.66 4.14
CA ARG A 46 -0.93 -11.63 3.30
C ARG A 46 0.05 -10.78 4.12
N ALA A 47 -0.30 -10.46 5.37
CA ALA A 47 0.60 -9.71 6.25
C ALA A 47 1.88 -10.49 6.53
N ILE A 48 1.77 -11.80 6.77
CA ILE A 48 2.94 -12.64 7.00
C ILE A 48 3.86 -12.64 5.77
N ALA A 49 3.27 -12.78 4.58
CA ALA A 49 4.06 -12.79 3.34
C ALA A 49 4.77 -11.45 3.12
N VAL A 50 4.08 -10.34 3.36
CA VAL A 50 4.65 -9.01 3.19
C VAL A 50 5.76 -8.76 4.21
N GLN A 51 5.56 -9.22 5.45
CA GLN A 51 6.56 -9.04 6.50
C GLN A 51 7.88 -9.75 6.16
N GLY A 52 7.81 -10.80 5.35
CA GLY A 52 9.00 -11.52 4.90
C GLY A 52 9.79 -10.82 3.82
N ILE A 53 9.27 -9.73 3.26
CA ILE A 53 9.98 -9.01 2.20
C ILE A 53 11.07 -8.14 2.82
N ALA A 54 12.26 -8.20 2.23
CA ALA A 54 13.38 -7.37 2.67
C ALA A 54 12.99 -5.89 2.63
N ARG A 55 13.44 -5.13 3.61
CA ARG A 55 13.20 -3.70 3.75
C ARG A 55 11.83 -3.33 4.32
N VAL A 56 10.92 -4.28 4.46
CA VAL A 56 9.65 -4.03 5.17
C VAL A 56 9.94 -4.09 6.67
N THR A 57 9.69 -3.00 7.36
CA THR A 57 9.94 -2.91 8.79
C THR A 57 8.82 -3.60 9.57
N SER A 58 7.57 -3.32 9.22
CA SER A 58 6.42 -3.91 9.90
C SER A 58 5.20 -3.83 9.00
N THR A 59 4.15 -4.55 9.39
CA THR A 59 2.86 -4.52 8.71
C THR A 59 1.77 -4.13 9.69
N ILE A 60 0.72 -3.54 9.15
CA ILE A 60 -0.50 -3.22 9.90
C ILE A 60 -1.66 -3.89 9.19
N GLN A 61 -2.42 -4.69 9.92
CA GLN A 61 -3.65 -5.27 9.39
C GLN A 61 -4.80 -4.33 9.76
N HIS A 62 -5.15 -3.43 8.86
CA HIS A 62 -6.20 -2.46 9.19
C HIS A 62 -7.58 -3.08 8.97
N THR A 63 -8.56 -2.55 9.69
CA THR A 63 -9.90 -3.14 9.76
C THR A 63 -10.95 -2.31 9.03
N THR A 64 -10.55 -1.20 8.43
CA THR A 64 -11.46 -0.33 7.68
C THR A 64 -11.14 -0.39 6.21
N ASP A 65 -12.05 0.10 5.39
CA ASP A 65 -11.84 0.15 3.95
C ASP A 65 -10.92 1.30 3.53
N SER A 66 -10.63 2.22 4.44
CA SER A 66 -9.78 3.36 4.15
C SER A 66 -8.57 3.41 5.07
N VAL A 67 -7.41 3.65 4.50
CA VAL A 67 -6.18 3.80 5.28
C VAL A 67 -6.15 5.14 6.02
N ALA A 68 -7.05 6.07 5.69
CA ALA A 68 -7.06 7.38 6.33
C ALA A 68 -7.18 7.27 7.85
N ALA A 69 -7.90 6.26 8.34
CA ALA A 69 -8.05 6.05 9.78
C ALA A 69 -6.72 5.78 10.49
N LEU A 70 -5.76 5.20 9.79
CA LEU A 70 -4.46 4.87 10.37
C LEU A 70 -3.62 6.12 10.66
N PHE A 71 -3.89 7.21 9.95
CA PHE A 71 -3.14 8.45 10.12
C PHE A 71 -3.37 9.08 11.49
N ARG A 72 -4.44 8.69 12.18
CA ARG A 72 -4.69 9.18 13.53
C ARG A 72 -3.87 8.44 14.57
N GLU A 73 -3.53 7.20 14.29
CA GLU A 73 -2.80 6.34 15.23
C GLU A 73 -1.31 6.32 14.93
N HIS A 74 -0.93 6.59 13.70
CA HIS A 74 0.44 6.50 13.25
C HIS A 74 0.86 7.81 12.60
N ARG A 75 2.02 8.30 13.00
CA ARG A 75 2.55 9.49 12.37
C ARG A 75 3.09 9.12 11.00
N VAL A 76 2.46 9.65 9.97
CA VAL A 76 2.85 9.38 8.59
C VAL A 76 3.47 10.64 8.02
N THR A 77 4.72 10.54 7.56
CA THR A 77 5.41 11.66 6.94
C THR A 77 5.55 11.46 5.43
N LEU A 78 5.40 10.22 4.98
CA LEU A 78 5.54 9.87 3.57
C LEU A 78 4.54 8.76 3.25
N PHE A 79 3.63 9.03 2.34
CA PHE A 79 2.61 8.07 1.91
C PHE A 79 2.90 7.69 0.46
N VAL A 80 3.08 6.41 0.22
CA VAL A 80 3.50 5.91 -1.09
C VAL A 80 2.43 5.03 -1.70
N LYS A 81 2.12 5.28 -2.96
CA LYS A 81 1.18 4.47 -3.75
C LYS A 81 1.79 4.19 -5.12
N GLY A 82 1.25 3.20 -5.79
CA GLY A 82 1.61 2.95 -7.18
C GLY A 82 1.10 4.07 -8.10
N MET A 83 1.76 4.26 -9.22
CA MET A 83 1.40 5.32 -10.16
C MET A 83 -0.01 5.16 -10.74
N ASP A 84 -0.55 3.96 -10.72
CA ASP A 84 -1.93 3.72 -11.17
C ASP A 84 -2.96 4.42 -10.28
N TRP A 85 -2.56 4.89 -9.11
CA TRP A 85 -3.42 5.67 -8.23
C TRP A 85 -3.34 7.17 -8.45
N TRP A 86 -2.51 7.61 -9.38
CA TRP A 86 -2.39 9.03 -9.69
C TRP A 86 -3.74 9.60 -10.09
N GLY A 87 -4.17 10.64 -9.39
CA GLY A 87 -5.45 11.29 -9.65
C GLY A 87 -6.67 10.50 -9.17
N LYS A 88 -6.47 9.38 -8.49
CA LYS A 88 -7.56 8.50 -8.07
C LYS A 88 -7.63 8.27 -6.57
N LEU A 89 -6.78 8.93 -5.79
CA LEU A 89 -6.80 8.74 -4.35
C LEU A 89 -8.11 9.23 -3.77
N PRO A 90 -8.71 8.48 -2.84
CA PRO A 90 -9.92 8.94 -2.16
C PRO A 90 -9.68 10.25 -1.43
N ALA A 91 -10.71 11.08 -1.39
CA ALA A 91 -10.60 12.41 -0.80
C ALA A 91 -10.20 12.37 0.67
N ASP A 92 -10.69 11.36 1.41
CA ASP A 92 -10.34 11.24 2.83
C ASP A 92 -8.87 10.92 3.03
N VAL A 93 -8.27 10.16 2.13
CA VAL A 93 -6.85 9.83 2.18
C VAL A 93 -6.01 11.08 1.90
N VAL A 94 -6.38 11.84 0.89
CA VAL A 94 -5.69 13.09 0.55
C VAL A 94 -5.76 14.06 1.73
N GLU A 95 -6.92 14.19 2.34
CA GLU A 95 -7.09 15.07 3.49
C GLU A 95 -6.27 14.59 4.68
N ALA A 96 -6.21 13.28 4.91
CA ALA A 96 -5.43 12.74 6.01
C ALA A 96 -3.94 13.03 5.80
N CYS A 97 -3.46 12.92 4.57
CA CYS A 97 -2.07 13.26 4.25
C CYS A 97 -1.81 14.74 4.53
N ARG A 98 -2.72 15.61 4.08
CA ARG A 98 -2.58 17.04 4.30
C ARG A 98 -2.54 17.36 5.80
N ALA A 99 -3.43 16.76 6.57
CA ALA A 99 -3.52 17.02 8.01
C ALA A 99 -2.27 16.53 8.75
N ASN A 100 -1.64 15.48 8.25
CA ASN A 100 -0.41 14.94 8.84
C ASN A 100 0.85 15.63 8.34
N GLY A 101 0.74 16.47 7.32
CA GLY A 101 1.91 17.02 6.66
C GLY A 101 2.68 15.96 5.89
N ALA A 102 2.01 14.90 5.47
CA ALA A 102 2.64 13.80 4.76
C ALA A 102 2.78 14.14 3.27
N ALA A 103 3.95 13.87 2.72
CA ALA A 103 4.14 13.94 1.27
C ALA A 103 3.51 12.70 0.63
N ILE A 104 2.92 12.87 -0.54
CA ILE A 104 2.37 11.77 -1.31
C ILE A 104 3.31 11.51 -2.48
N VAL A 105 3.80 10.29 -2.60
CA VAL A 105 4.72 9.90 -3.65
C VAL A 105 4.13 8.72 -4.41
N PHE A 106 4.16 8.80 -5.73
CA PHE A 106 3.72 7.71 -6.59
C PHE A 106 4.94 7.08 -7.23
N VAL A 107 5.00 5.75 -7.17
CA VAL A 107 6.12 5.02 -7.75
C VAL A 107 5.64 4.16 -8.91
N GLN A 108 6.47 4.09 -9.95
CA GLN A 108 6.19 3.24 -11.08
C GLN A 108 6.39 1.78 -10.67
N THR A 109 5.48 0.91 -11.11
CA THR A 109 5.57 -0.51 -10.82
C THR A 109 5.97 -1.23 -12.12
N PRO A 110 7.25 -1.59 -12.27
CA PRO A 110 7.71 -2.20 -13.52
C PRO A 110 6.96 -3.48 -13.85
N GLY A 111 6.62 -3.64 -15.10
CA GLY A 111 5.97 -4.83 -15.59
C GLY A 111 4.47 -4.90 -15.34
N ARG A 112 3.95 -4.03 -14.53
CA ARG A 112 2.57 -4.06 -14.16
C ARG A 112 1.64 -3.70 -15.31
N HIS A 113 1.99 -2.67 -16.04
CA HIS A 113 1.20 -2.19 -17.14
C HIS A 113 1.08 -3.21 -18.28
N THR A 114 1.97 -4.18 -18.31
CA THR A 114 1.97 -5.17 -19.38
C THR A 114 0.67 -5.96 -19.42
N SER A 115 0.24 -6.43 -18.27
CA SER A 115 -1.02 -7.15 -18.22
C SER A 115 -2.20 -6.21 -18.37
N GLU A 116 -2.07 -5.01 -17.90
CA GLU A 116 -3.14 -4.04 -18.02
C GLU A 116 -3.34 -3.56 -19.43
N ALA A 117 -2.27 -3.51 -20.19
CA ALA A 117 -2.36 -3.08 -21.57
C ALA A 117 -3.25 -4.00 -22.37
N LYS A 118 -3.41 -5.20 -21.92
CA LYS A 118 -4.29 -6.14 -22.54
C LYS A 118 -5.66 -6.19 -21.94
N GLY A 119 -5.77 -5.76 -20.77
CA GLY A 119 -7.02 -5.96 -20.09
C GLY A 119 -7.63 -4.77 -19.71
#